data_d6fa22290bf3b7c3741c824d13660a7d
#
_entry.id   d6fa22290bf3b7c3741c824d13660a7d
#
_cell.length_a   1.000
_cell.length_b   1.000
_cell.length_c   1.000
_cell.angle_alpha   90.00
_cell.angle_beta   90.00
_cell.angle_gamma   90.00
#
_symmetry.space_group_name_H-M   'P 1'
#
loop_
_entity.id
_entity.type
_entity.pdbx_description
1 polymer ?
#
loop_
_entity_poly.entity_id
_entity_poly.type
_entity_poly.pdbx_seq_one_letter_code
_entity_poly.pdbx_strand_id
1 'polypeptide(L)'
;QDIVLFNETIGYNIAYGTDNPSQAEIIAAAKQARLHDFIIELPDGYDTTVGERGLKLSGGEKQRVGIARTLLKNPPILLLDEATSALDAGTENDIQETLQGAAKERSVIVIAHRLSTIADADHILVLHEGRVCEYGTHSELVSMAGRYAALWHRQIMEKSA
;
A
#
# COMPACT_ATOMS: atom_id res chain seq x y z
N GLN A 1 -6.26 -0.86 -5.57
CA GLN A 1 -6.98 -1.93 -6.31
C GLN A 1 -7.57 -2.94 -5.33
N ASP A 2 -8.69 -3.60 -5.68
CA ASP A 2 -9.36 -4.55 -4.81
C ASP A 2 -8.46 -5.76 -4.49
N ILE A 3 -8.29 -6.03 -3.19
CA ILE A 3 -7.53 -7.18 -2.73
C ILE A 3 -8.45 -8.39 -2.69
N VAL A 4 -8.10 -9.39 -3.48
CA VAL A 4 -8.79 -10.67 -3.51
C VAL A 4 -8.36 -11.52 -2.32
N LEU A 5 -9.34 -12.00 -1.55
CA LEU A 5 -9.16 -12.98 -0.49
C LEU A 5 -9.68 -14.33 -0.94
N PHE A 6 -8.95 -15.38 -0.57
CA PHE A 6 -9.40 -16.76 -0.71
C PHE A 6 -10.36 -17.11 0.43
N ASN A 7 -11.29 -18.03 0.18
CA ASN A 7 -12.18 -18.62 1.21
C ASN A 7 -11.38 -19.60 2.09
N GLU A 8 -10.38 -19.07 2.78
CA GLU A 8 -9.40 -19.77 3.60
C GLU A 8 -9.11 -18.97 4.86
N THR A 9 -8.23 -19.44 5.71
CA THR A 9 -7.86 -18.75 6.94
C THR A 9 -7.14 -17.42 6.67
N ILE A 10 -7.14 -16.51 7.64
CA ILE A 10 -6.36 -15.25 7.55
C ILE A 10 -4.88 -15.59 7.40
N GLY A 11 -4.37 -16.57 8.17
CA GLY A 11 -2.99 -17.01 8.06
C GLY A 11 -2.64 -17.48 6.66
N TYR A 12 -3.49 -18.30 6.04
CA TYR A 12 -3.32 -18.73 4.64
C TYR A 12 -3.30 -17.54 3.67
N ASN A 13 -4.23 -16.59 3.84
CA ASN A 13 -4.30 -15.43 2.98
C ASN A 13 -3.06 -14.54 3.06
N ILE A 14 -2.44 -14.42 4.24
CA ILE A 14 -1.17 -13.70 4.41
C ILE A 14 -0.01 -14.49 3.78
N ALA A 15 0.04 -15.81 4.00
CA ALA A 15 1.08 -16.70 3.51
C ALA A 15 1.09 -16.89 1.98
N TYR A 16 -0.03 -16.57 1.33
CA TYR A 16 -0.21 -16.84 -0.09
C TYR A 16 0.86 -16.23 -0.98
N GLY A 17 1.51 -17.09 -1.78
CA GLY A 17 2.59 -16.69 -2.70
C GLY A 17 3.99 -16.66 -2.06
N THR A 18 4.12 -17.21 -0.85
CA THR A 18 5.40 -17.46 -0.16
C THR A 18 5.52 -18.96 0.13
N ASP A 19 6.66 -19.56 -0.20
CA ASP A 19 6.87 -21.00 -0.02
C ASP A 19 7.13 -21.33 1.46
N ASN A 20 6.21 -22.09 2.07
CA ASN A 20 6.30 -22.63 3.42
C ASN A 20 6.74 -21.64 4.51
N PRO A 21 6.12 -20.44 4.63
CA PRO A 21 6.49 -19.50 5.68
C PRO A 21 6.15 -20.08 7.05
N SER A 22 7.01 -19.84 8.02
CA SER A 22 6.74 -20.19 9.41
C SER A 22 5.63 -19.32 9.99
N GLN A 23 4.94 -19.81 11.01
CA GLN A 23 3.95 -19.00 11.76
C GLN A 23 4.55 -17.70 12.31
N ALA A 24 5.81 -17.72 12.73
CA ALA A 24 6.50 -16.54 13.24
C ALA A 24 6.68 -15.46 12.15
N GLU A 25 6.99 -15.84 10.92
CA GLU A 25 7.11 -14.93 9.78
C GLU A 25 5.75 -14.33 9.40
N ILE A 26 4.69 -15.14 9.40
CA ILE A 26 3.32 -14.68 9.15
C ILE A 26 2.91 -13.63 10.20
N ILE A 27 3.16 -13.92 11.48
CA ILE A 27 2.87 -12.99 12.59
C ILE A 27 3.69 -11.70 12.45
N ALA A 28 4.98 -11.80 12.11
CA ALA A 28 5.83 -10.63 11.92
C ALA A 28 5.31 -9.73 10.78
N ALA A 29 4.92 -10.31 9.66
CA ALA A 29 4.32 -9.58 8.54
C ALA A 29 2.98 -8.93 8.93
N ALA A 30 2.13 -9.63 9.67
CA ALA A 30 0.86 -9.09 10.17
C ALA A 30 1.07 -7.92 11.14
N LYS A 31 2.08 -7.99 12.02
CA LYS A 31 2.45 -6.88 12.92
C LYS A 31 2.92 -5.65 12.14
N GLN A 32 3.78 -5.83 11.16
CA GLN A 32 4.24 -4.73 10.32
C GLN A 32 3.08 -4.08 9.56
N ALA A 33 2.11 -4.87 9.09
CA ALA A 33 0.90 -4.38 8.42
C ALA A 33 -0.18 -3.85 9.38
N ARG A 34 0.09 -3.70 10.69
CA ARG A 34 -0.89 -3.27 11.71
C ARG A 34 -2.18 -4.09 11.70
N LEU A 35 -2.07 -5.39 11.44
CA LEU A 35 -3.19 -6.32 11.35
C LEU A 35 -3.23 -7.32 12.51
N HIS A 36 -2.09 -7.52 13.20
CA HIS A 36 -1.94 -8.54 14.25
C HIS A 36 -2.95 -8.38 15.38
N ASP A 37 -3.08 -7.16 15.91
CA ASP A 37 -3.94 -6.90 17.07
C ASP A 37 -5.41 -7.20 16.75
N PHE A 38 -5.88 -6.84 15.56
CA PHE A 38 -7.19 -7.23 15.06
C PHE A 38 -7.35 -8.78 15.00
N ILE A 39 -6.33 -9.48 14.48
CA ILE A 39 -6.41 -10.95 14.31
C ILE A 39 -6.52 -11.65 15.68
N ILE A 40 -5.75 -11.24 16.68
CA ILE A 40 -5.76 -11.92 18.00
C ILE A 40 -7.04 -11.65 18.81
N GLU A 41 -7.84 -10.64 18.45
CA GLU A 41 -9.15 -10.40 19.04
C GLU A 41 -10.24 -11.33 18.47
N LEU A 42 -9.98 -12.01 17.34
CA LEU A 42 -10.90 -12.97 16.76
C LEU A 42 -10.87 -14.31 17.53
N PRO A 43 -12.00 -15.01 17.68
CA PRO A 43 -12.07 -16.27 18.43
C PRO A 43 -11.06 -17.32 17.97
N ASP A 44 -10.86 -17.45 16.65
CA ASP A 44 -9.95 -18.42 16.05
C ASP A 44 -8.61 -17.79 15.60
N GLY A 45 -8.38 -16.51 15.91
CA GLY A 45 -7.15 -15.82 15.56
C GLY A 45 -6.78 -15.97 14.09
N TYR A 46 -5.57 -16.42 13.81
CA TYR A 46 -5.06 -16.66 12.45
C TYR A 46 -5.78 -17.77 11.69
N ASP A 47 -6.47 -18.67 12.38
CA ASP A 47 -7.25 -19.77 11.78
C ASP A 47 -8.68 -19.35 11.43
N THR A 48 -9.04 -18.08 11.70
CA THR A 48 -10.34 -17.54 11.31
C THR A 48 -10.48 -17.58 9.78
N THR A 49 -11.51 -18.27 9.29
CA THR A 49 -11.85 -18.33 7.86
C THR A 49 -12.45 -17.01 7.40
N VAL A 50 -11.94 -16.46 6.30
CA VAL A 50 -12.39 -15.20 5.69
C VAL A 50 -12.81 -15.42 4.24
N GLY A 51 -13.36 -14.38 3.61
CA GLY A 51 -13.83 -14.43 2.23
C GLY A 51 -15.37 -14.50 2.15
N GLU A 52 -15.90 -14.98 1.03
CA GLU A 52 -17.36 -14.98 0.78
C GLU A 52 -18.15 -15.87 1.75
N ARG A 53 -17.53 -16.97 2.22
CA ARG A 53 -18.15 -17.98 3.08
C ARG A 53 -17.72 -17.91 4.54
N GLY A 54 -16.87 -16.94 4.89
CA GLY A 54 -16.36 -16.74 6.24
C GLY A 54 -16.59 -15.31 6.74
N LEU A 55 -15.74 -14.88 7.67
CA LEU A 55 -15.77 -13.50 8.18
C LEU A 55 -15.52 -12.50 7.03
N LYS A 56 -16.40 -11.51 6.91
CA LYS A 56 -16.21 -10.41 5.95
C LYS A 56 -15.32 -9.35 6.58
N LEU A 57 -14.12 -9.19 6.02
CA LEU A 57 -13.21 -8.12 6.38
C LEU A 57 -13.67 -6.78 5.77
N SER A 58 -13.48 -5.69 6.51
CA SER A 58 -13.61 -4.32 5.99
C SER A 58 -12.59 -4.05 4.86
N GLY A 59 -12.78 -2.97 4.11
CA GLY A 59 -11.83 -2.56 3.07
C GLY A 59 -10.42 -2.34 3.60
N GLY A 60 -10.30 -1.70 4.78
CA GLY A 60 -9.02 -1.46 5.44
C GLY A 60 -8.33 -2.75 5.91
N GLU A 61 -9.07 -3.71 6.49
CA GLU A 61 -8.51 -5.00 6.90
C GLU A 61 -8.03 -5.81 5.69
N LYS A 62 -8.82 -5.87 4.60
CA LYS A 62 -8.40 -6.50 3.34
C LYS A 62 -7.10 -5.89 2.82
N GLN A 63 -7.02 -4.56 2.82
CA GLN A 63 -5.83 -3.86 2.36
C GLN A 63 -4.60 -4.21 3.22
N ARG A 64 -4.74 -4.27 4.54
CA ARG A 64 -3.68 -4.72 5.46
C ARG A 64 -3.28 -6.18 5.24
N VAL A 65 -4.22 -7.09 4.91
CA VAL A 65 -3.88 -8.46 4.49
C VAL A 65 -3.01 -8.46 3.23
N GLY A 66 -3.34 -7.64 2.22
CA GLY A 66 -2.52 -7.52 1.01
C GLY A 66 -1.13 -6.96 1.28
N ILE A 67 -1.02 -5.99 2.19
CA ILE A 67 0.27 -5.43 2.62
C ILE A 67 1.08 -6.48 3.37
N ALA A 68 0.49 -7.21 4.33
CA ALA A 68 1.16 -8.30 5.05
C ALA A 68 1.68 -9.37 4.09
N ARG A 69 0.86 -9.78 3.10
CA ARG A 69 1.26 -10.72 2.03
C ARG A 69 2.47 -10.20 1.25
N THR A 70 2.48 -8.93 0.90
CA THR A 70 3.58 -8.30 0.16
C THR A 70 4.86 -8.22 0.98
N LEU A 71 4.75 -7.84 2.26
CA LEU A 71 5.89 -7.78 3.19
C LEU A 71 6.49 -9.16 3.43
N LEU A 72 5.65 -10.18 3.62
CA LEU A 72 6.09 -11.57 3.81
C LEU A 72 6.84 -12.10 2.59
N LYS A 73 6.31 -11.84 1.39
CA LYS A 73 6.93 -12.26 0.12
C LYS A 73 8.26 -11.56 -0.15
N ASN A 74 8.48 -10.39 0.41
CA ASN A 74 9.71 -9.62 0.33
C ASN A 74 10.27 -9.43 -1.09
N PRO A 75 9.49 -8.95 -2.08
CA PRO A 75 9.93 -8.83 -3.46
C PRO A 75 10.96 -7.70 -3.64
N PRO A 76 11.90 -7.80 -4.62
CA PRO A 76 12.89 -6.76 -4.90
C PRO A 76 12.29 -5.48 -5.53
N ILE A 77 11.10 -5.60 -6.11
CA ILE A 77 10.36 -4.48 -6.73
C ILE A 77 8.96 -4.43 -6.12
N LEU A 78 8.57 -3.26 -5.62
CA LEU A 78 7.23 -3.00 -5.11
C LEU A 78 6.46 -2.13 -6.10
N LEU A 79 5.24 -2.55 -6.45
CA LEU A 79 4.28 -1.73 -7.18
C LEU A 79 3.14 -1.35 -6.23
N LEU A 80 3.04 -0.07 -5.91
CA LEU A 80 2.03 0.50 -5.02
C LEU A 80 1.02 1.28 -5.86
N ASP A 81 -0.16 0.69 -6.06
CA ASP A 81 -1.28 1.31 -6.77
C ASP A 81 -2.36 1.66 -5.76
N GLU A 82 -2.45 2.96 -5.40
CA GLU A 82 -3.38 3.48 -4.39
C GLU A 82 -3.40 2.66 -3.07
N ALA A 83 -2.23 2.28 -2.58
CA ALA A 83 -2.09 1.31 -1.49
C ALA A 83 -2.76 1.71 -0.16
N THR A 84 -3.22 2.95 0.00
CA THR A 84 -3.82 3.47 1.24
C THR A 84 -5.22 4.08 1.05
N SER A 85 -5.81 3.97 -0.14
CA SER A 85 -7.07 4.66 -0.49
C SER A 85 -8.30 4.25 0.34
N ALA A 86 -8.30 3.04 0.90
CA ALA A 86 -9.40 2.48 1.70
C ALA A 86 -9.17 2.55 3.22
N LEU A 87 -8.10 3.22 3.67
CA LEU A 87 -7.73 3.33 5.07
C LEU A 87 -8.27 4.63 5.69
N ASP A 88 -8.57 4.59 6.99
CA ASP A 88 -8.79 5.79 7.79
C ASP A 88 -7.46 6.57 7.96
N ALA A 89 -7.55 7.88 8.24
CA ALA A 89 -6.38 8.77 8.26
C ALA A 89 -5.29 8.36 9.28
N GLY A 90 -5.67 7.75 10.41
CA GLY A 90 -4.72 7.28 11.41
C GLY A 90 -3.95 6.06 10.92
N THR A 91 -4.67 5.08 10.43
CA THR A 91 -4.09 3.84 9.85
C THR A 91 -3.32 4.12 8.57
N GLU A 92 -3.73 5.11 7.77
CA GLU A 92 -3.03 5.52 6.55
C GLU A 92 -1.58 5.92 6.85
N ASN A 93 -1.35 6.77 7.86
CA ASN A 93 0.00 7.21 8.23
C ASN A 93 0.89 6.04 8.68
N ASP A 94 0.38 5.17 9.56
CA ASP A 94 1.12 4.00 10.06
C ASP A 94 1.52 3.05 8.92
N ILE A 95 0.63 2.84 7.98
CA ILE A 95 0.89 2.00 6.81
C ILE A 95 1.87 2.66 5.84
N GLN A 96 1.78 3.98 5.64
CA GLN A 96 2.75 4.72 4.82
C GLN A 96 4.16 4.61 5.42
N GLU A 97 4.33 4.78 6.72
CA GLU A 97 5.62 4.58 7.40
C GLU A 97 6.17 3.16 7.20
N THR A 98 5.29 2.15 7.32
CA THR A 98 5.66 0.75 7.08
C THR A 98 6.13 0.51 5.65
N LEU A 99 5.38 1.04 4.66
CA LEU A 99 5.73 0.92 3.24
C LEU A 99 7.02 1.68 2.90
N GLN A 100 7.22 2.88 3.48
CA GLN A 100 8.48 3.63 3.35
C GLN A 100 9.66 2.87 3.97
N GLY A 101 9.47 2.24 5.14
CA GLY A 101 10.46 1.36 5.74
C GLY A 101 10.84 0.20 4.83
N ALA A 102 9.83 -0.45 4.25
CA ALA A 102 10.02 -1.54 3.29
C ALA A 102 10.67 -1.07 1.96
N ALA A 103 10.51 0.20 1.59
CA ALA A 103 11.06 0.78 0.36
C ALA A 103 12.57 0.99 0.37
N LYS A 104 13.18 1.17 1.55
CA LYS A 104 14.59 1.60 1.71
C LYS A 104 15.64 0.71 1.00
N GLU A 105 15.31 -0.55 0.77
CA GLU A 105 16.24 -1.51 0.14
C GLU A 105 15.67 -2.08 -1.18
N ARG A 106 14.69 -1.40 -1.79
CA ARG A 106 13.96 -1.91 -2.95
C ARG A 106 13.68 -0.83 -3.97
N SER A 107 13.45 -1.25 -5.20
CA SER A 107 12.85 -0.37 -6.22
C SER A 107 11.35 -0.28 -5.98
N VAL A 108 10.83 0.95 -5.88
CA VAL A 108 9.40 1.18 -5.65
C VAL A 108 8.81 2.00 -6.78
N ILE A 109 7.74 1.51 -7.34
CA ILE A 109 6.91 2.23 -8.32
C ILE A 109 5.61 2.58 -7.62
N VAL A 110 5.30 3.86 -7.52
CA VAL A 110 4.07 4.35 -6.88
C VAL A 110 3.17 4.98 -7.93
N ILE A 111 1.94 4.50 -8.00
CA ILE A 111 0.86 5.18 -8.73
C ILE A 111 0.02 5.90 -7.68
N ALA A 112 0.03 7.23 -7.71
CA ALA A 112 -0.60 8.04 -6.67
C ALA A 112 -1.58 9.06 -7.27
N HIS A 113 -2.73 9.17 -6.63
CA HIS A 113 -3.70 10.25 -6.87
C HIS A 113 -3.40 11.49 -6.01
N ARG A 114 -2.70 11.31 -4.89
CA ARG A 114 -2.23 12.41 -4.04
C ARG A 114 -0.77 12.71 -4.35
N LEU A 115 -0.50 13.87 -4.95
CA LEU A 115 0.86 14.25 -5.34
C LEU A 115 1.80 14.41 -4.14
N SER A 116 1.26 14.71 -2.95
CA SER A 116 2.05 14.75 -1.71
C SER A 116 2.71 13.41 -1.37
N THR A 117 2.15 12.29 -1.84
CA THR A 117 2.71 10.95 -1.60
C THR A 117 3.98 10.67 -2.43
N ILE A 118 4.13 11.37 -3.55
CA ILE A 118 5.25 11.17 -4.49
C ILE A 118 6.21 12.35 -4.55
N ALA A 119 6.01 13.40 -3.74
CA ALA A 119 6.87 14.57 -3.75
C ALA A 119 8.33 14.25 -3.38
N ASP A 120 8.54 13.24 -2.53
CA ASP A 120 9.85 12.75 -2.10
C ASP A 120 10.40 11.61 -2.97
N ALA A 121 9.75 11.28 -4.10
CA ALA A 121 10.24 10.25 -5.02
C ALA A 121 11.52 10.72 -5.74
N ASP A 122 12.45 9.80 -5.95
CA ASP A 122 13.70 10.07 -6.70
C ASP A 122 13.40 10.57 -8.12
N HIS A 123 12.38 10.01 -8.75
CA HIS A 123 11.92 10.37 -10.10
C HIS A 123 10.40 10.29 -10.21
N ILE A 124 9.84 11.26 -10.91
CA ILE A 124 8.42 11.34 -11.21
C ILE A 124 8.23 11.27 -12.73
N LEU A 125 7.35 10.39 -13.16
CA LEU A 125 6.91 10.24 -14.55
C LEU A 125 5.48 10.78 -14.68
N VAL A 126 5.27 11.77 -15.52
CA VAL A 126 3.93 12.30 -15.81
C VAL A 126 3.43 11.69 -17.12
N LEU A 127 2.33 10.96 -17.03
CA LEU A 127 1.69 10.32 -18.17
C LEU A 127 0.51 11.14 -18.70
N HIS A 128 0.43 11.31 -20.00
CA HIS A 128 -0.70 11.91 -20.69
C HIS A 128 -0.96 11.22 -22.01
N GLU A 129 -2.20 10.83 -22.26
CA GLU A 129 -2.60 10.12 -23.48
C GLU A 129 -1.70 8.92 -23.83
N GLY A 130 -1.34 8.13 -22.80
CA GLY A 130 -0.52 6.94 -22.95
C GLY A 130 0.97 7.20 -23.23
N ARG A 131 1.45 8.44 -23.07
CA ARG A 131 2.85 8.82 -23.27
C ARG A 131 3.42 9.53 -22.03
N VAL A 132 4.73 9.37 -21.83
CA VAL A 132 5.46 10.19 -20.86
C VAL A 132 5.60 11.60 -21.45
N CYS A 133 5.00 12.59 -20.79
CA CYS A 133 5.07 14.00 -21.20
C CYS A 133 6.07 14.81 -20.38
N GLU A 134 6.31 14.43 -19.11
CA GLU A 134 7.28 15.08 -18.23
C GLU A 134 8.00 14.01 -17.40
N TYR A 135 9.27 14.27 -17.07
CA TYR A 135 10.11 13.41 -16.25
C TYR A 135 11.10 14.26 -15.45
N GLY A 136 11.27 13.96 -14.18
CA GLY A 136 12.23 14.64 -13.31
C GLY A 136 11.89 14.48 -11.83
N THR A 137 12.61 15.20 -10.98
CA THR A 137 12.30 15.35 -9.55
C THR A 137 11.13 16.30 -9.34
N HIS A 138 10.54 16.28 -8.15
CA HIS A 138 9.48 17.23 -7.76
C HIS A 138 9.88 18.70 -8.05
N SER A 139 11.06 19.10 -7.59
CA SER A 139 11.54 20.48 -7.72
C SER A 139 11.72 20.92 -9.18
N GLU A 140 12.26 20.05 -10.02
CA GLU A 140 12.42 20.29 -11.45
C GLU A 140 11.06 20.46 -12.12
N LEU A 141 10.13 19.54 -11.88
CA LEU A 141 8.81 19.54 -12.52
C LEU A 141 7.94 20.73 -12.09
N VAL A 142 8.05 21.16 -10.83
CA VAL A 142 7.38 22.40 -10.37
C VAL A 142 7.98 23.63 -11.09
N SER A 143 9.32 23.68 -11.22
CA SER A 143 10.02 24.79 -11.88
C SER A 143 9.74 24.86 -13.39
N MET A 144 9.45 23.75 -14.04
CA MET A 144 9.08 23.68 -15.47
C MET A 144 7.72 24.34 -15.76
N ALA A 145 6.90 24.62 -14.73
CA ALA A 145 5.55 25.17 -14.84
C ALA A 145 4.66 24.41 -15.83
N GLY A 146 4.87 23.10 -15.98
CA GLY A 146 4.17 22.23 -16.87
C GLY A 146 2.91 21.61 -16.26
N ARG A 147 2.55 20.42 -16.76
CA ARG A 147 1.37 19.68 -16.33
C ARG A 147 1.45 19.26 -14.87
N TYR A 148 2.61 18.77 -14.43
CA TYR A 148 2.84 18.42 -13.02
C TYR A 148 2.62 19.61 -12.09
N ALA A 149 3.22 20.75 -12.40
CA ALA A 149 3.08 21.98 -11.61
C ALA A 149 1.61 22.43 -11.51
N ALA A 150 0.87 22.38 -12.62
CA ALA A 150 -0.56 22.70 -12.64
C ALA A 150 -1.38 21.78 -11.74
N LEU A 151 -1.11 20.47 -11.76
CA LEU A 151 -1.77 19.48 -10.88
C LEU A 151 -1.41 19.71 -9.42
N TRP A 152 -0.13 19.97 -9.12
CA TRP A 152 0.37 20.25 -7.78
C TRP A 152 -0.30 21.48 -7.15
N HIS A 153 -0.32 22.60 -7.86
CA HIS A 153 -0.96 23.82 -7.37
C HIS A 153 -2.46 23.63 -7.12
N ARG A 154 -3.16 22.91 -7.98
CA ARG A 154 -4.57 22.61 -7.78
C ARG A 154 -4.82 21.82 -6.50
N GLN A 155 -4.03 20.75 -6.25
CA GLN A 155 -4.20 19.94 -5.03
C GLN A 155 -3.86 20.69 -3.73
N ILE A 156 -2.89 21.63 -3.76
CA ILE A 156 -2.60 22.47 -2.60
C ILE A 156 -3.77 23.39 -2.31
N MET A 157 -4.34 24.03 -3.32
CA MET A 157 -5.49 24.93 -3.14
C MET A 157 -6.71 24.20 -2.58
N GLU A 158 -7.01 22.98 -3.05
CA GLU A 158 -8.10 22.15 -2.55
C GLU A 158 -7.92 21.74 -1.07
N LYS A 159 -6.69 21.61 -0.58
CA LYS A 159 -6.39 21.33 0.84
C LYS A 159 -6.47 22.55 1.75
N SER A 160 -6.42 23.76 1.20
CA SER A 160 -6.39 25.01 1.95
C SER A 160 -7.75 25.70 2.04
N ALA A 161 -8.78 25.15 1.37
CA ALA A 161 -10.16 25.62 1.37
C ALA A 161 -11.04 24.75 2.28
#